data_b931c9db38c38a51f5169a18fd2b80a0
#
_entry.id   b931c9db38c38a51f5169a18fd2b80a0
#
_cell.length_a   1.000
_cell.length_b   1.000
_cell.length_c   1.000
_cell.angle_alpha   90.00
_cell.angle_beta   90.00
_cell.angle_gamma   90.00
#
_symmetry.space_group_name_H-M   'P 1'
#
loop_
_entity.id
_entity.type
_entity.pdbx_description
1 polymer ?
#
loop_
_entity_poly.entity_id
_entity_poly.type
_entity_poly.pdbx_seq_one_letter_code
_entity_poly.pdbx_strand_id
1 'polypeptide(L)'
;MCTEFILPQSTGYRISGRTIDFAATFTWQLAAIPVATSLKAIDSLNPNTPAYKWQAKYGFMGIGIKLPLNLLDTKVSDAMNTEGFSAAALWLPPSIYPKKADAPQHAKLISALDICGWAVSNYSSVETLKNDLYAIQQGKTTSLGETLYFWDPLQFSEHTELNQSNEVKNLIPIHFQFHDKTGASLVLEFRDGALSITDNSDIGVMTNNPFIDWHRTNLENYLGITNVETDNKTIIGLNVNKAGNGGGSIGLSSSALPADRFLRTTMTLNYSMLWLNQNPKPSNNAAIAHTMNVIKGIYVTREQCIDQSGNPKGDYTQWEIVRDHENQVFYIATTASLGFWQVNFSDYQLQENAKPQFVVISDAIKMPVLTASA
;
A
#
# COMPACT_ATOMS: atom_id res chain seq x y z
N MET A 1 5.63 -7.47 6.21
CA MET A 1 6.11 -6.07 6.02
C MET A 1 5.60 -5.54 4.69
N CYS A 2 5.61 -4.24 4.45
CA CYS A 2 5.17 -3.64 3.18
C CYS A 2 5.75 -2.23 3.06
N THR A 3 5.84 -1.70 1.85
CA THR A 3 6.13 -0.28 1.60
C THR A 3 5.19 0.23 0.51
N GLU A 4 4.66 1.41 0.69
CA GLU A 4 3.81 2.14 -0.27
C GLU A 4 4.35 3.56 -0.44
N PHE A 5 4.34 4.09 -1.66
CA PHE A 5 4.71 5.48 -1.91
C PHE A 5 4.10 6.02 -3.21
N ILE A 6 4.04 7.33 -3.33
CA ILE A 6 3.74 8.04 -4.59
C ILE A 6 4.87 9.01 -4.91
N LEU A 7 5.16 9.24 -6.19
CA LEU A 7 6.13 10.25 -6.60
C LEU A 7 5.69 11.64 -6.10
N PRO A 8 6.63 12.51 -5.67
CA PRO A 8 6.30 13.81 -5.11
C PRO A 8 5.41 14.63 -6.04
N GLN A 9 4.36 15.21 -5.49
CA GLN A 9 3.33 15.95 -6.24
C GLN A 9 3.91 17.05 -7.14
N SER A 10 4.97 17.72 -6.68
CA SER A 10 5.68 18.77 -7.41
C SER A 10 6.33 18.30 -8.70
N THR A 11 6.54 16.99 -8.88
CA THR A 11 7.11 16.43 -10.12
C THR A 11 6.10 16.41 -11.27
N GLY A 12 4.82 16.46 -10.97
CA GLY A 12 3.74 16.37 -11.96
C GLY A 12 3.43 14.94 -12.42
N TYR A 13 4.23 13.93 -12.07
CA TYR A 13 3.91 12.52 -12.36
C TYR A 13 2.95 11.98 -11.31
N ARG A 14 2.02 11.15 -11.75
CA ARG A 14 1.01 10.50 -10.89
C ARG A 14 1.24 8.99 -10.89
N ILE A 15 2.37 8.61 -10.32
CA ILE A 15 2.87 7.23 -10.32
C ILE A 15 3.16 6.84 -8.88
N SER A 16 2.59 5.73 -8.42
CA SER A 16 2.86 5.15 -7.11
C SER A 16 3.51 3.78 -7.22
N GLY A 17 4.14 3.34 -6.15
CA GLY A 17 4.80 2.04 -6.10
C GLY A 17 4.61 1.36 -4.76
N ARG A 18 4.52 0.02 -4.77
CA ARG A 18 4.32 -0.78 -3.56
C ARG A 18 5.04 -2.11 -3.61
N THR A 19 5.51 -2.57 -2.44
CA THR A 19 5.85 -3.96 -2.16
C THR A 19 4.87 -4.59 -1.18
N ILE A 20 4.63 -5.89 -1.29
CA ILE A 20 4.05 -6.69 -0.22
C ILE A 20 5.07 -7.71 0.24
N ASP A 21 5.44 -7.63 1.51
CA ASP A 21 6.44 -8.49 2.10
C ASP A 21 5.78 -9.31 3.22
N PHE A 22 5.76 -10.64 3.08
CA PHE A 22 5.09 -11.52 4.03
C PHE A 22 5.77 -12.89 4.09
N ALA A 23 5.75 -13.54 5.26
CA ALA A 23 6.38 -14.84 5.46
C ALA A 23 5.57 -16.00 4.87
N ALA A 24 4.24 -15.96 5.01
CA ALA A 24 3.37 -16.98 4.44
C ALA A 24 3.20 -16.76 2.93
N THR A 25 3.42 -17.80 2.14
CA THR A 25 3.22 -17.77 0.70
C THR A 25 1.73 -17.90 0.37
N PHE A 26 1.19 -16.94 -0.38
CA PHE A 26 -0.18 -16.94 -0.84
C PHE A 26 -0.26 -17.10 -2.36
N THR A 27 -1.37 -17.64 -2.83
CA THR A 27 -1.74 -17.51 -4.24
C THR A 27 -2.43 -16.16 -4.43
N TRP A 28 -1.83 -15.31 -5.22
CA TRP A 28 -2.35 -13.98 -5.52
C TRP A 28 -3.17 -13.98 -6.79
N GLN A 29 -4.22 -13.16 -6.81
CA GLN A 29 -5.04 -12.95 -8.00
C GLN A 29 -5.29 -11.47 -8.23
N LEU A 30 -5.34 -11.10 -9.50
CA LEU A 30 -5.85 -9.83 -9.97
C LEU A 30 -7.36 -9.97 -10.13
N ALA A 31 -8.11 -9.07 -9.52
CA ALA A 31 -9.56 -8.96 -9.67
C ALA A 31 -9.87 -7.70 -10.48
N ALA A 32 -10.70 -7.82 -11.51
CA ALA A 32 -11.28 -6.71 -12.24
C ALA A 32 -12.79 -6.68 -11.95
N ILE A 33 -13.23 -5.63 -11.26
CA ILE A 33 -14.57 -5.49 -10.72
C ILE A 33 -15.29 -4.35 -11.48
N PRO A 34 -16.35 -4.66 -12.23
CA PRO A 34 -17.11 -3.66 -13.00
C PRO A 34 -17.91 -2.69 -12.13
N VAL A 35 -18.28 -1.57 -12.73
CA VAL A 35 -19.30 -0.64 -12.20
C VAL A 35 -20.59 -1.40 -11.92
N ALA A 36 -21.37 -0.96 -10.92
CA ALA A 36 -22.61 -1.54 -10.46
C ALA A 36 -22.54 -2.98 -9.93
N THR A 37 -21.32 -3.55 -9.77
CA THR A 37 -21.14 -4.82 -9.08
C THR A 37 -21.63 -4.69 -7.63
N SER A 38 -22.52 -5.61 -7.20
CA SER A 38 -22.95 -5.69 -5.81
C SER A 38 -21.85 -6.29 -4.96
N LEU A 39 -21.30 -5.49 -4.06
CA LEU A 39 -20.27 -5.86 -3.10
C LEU A 39 -20.91 -6.07 -1.72
N LYS A 40 -20.28 -6.93 -0.91
CA LYS A 40 -20.75 -7.29 0.40
C LYS A 40 -19.60 -7.24 1.41
N ALA A 41 -19.83 -6.54 2.53
CA ALA A 41 -18.87 -6.54 3.63
C ALA A 41 -18.78 -7.93 4.26
N ILE A 42 -17.60 -8.25 4.81
CA ILE A 42 -17.47 -9.39 5.71
C ILE A 42 -18.24 -9.01 6.98
N ASP A 43 -19.40 -9.61 7.14
CA ASP A 43 -20.12 -9.56 8.40
C ASP A 43 -19.67 -10.76 9.22
N SER A 44 -19.46 -10.55 10.51
CA SER A 44 -19.02 -11.57 11.46
C SER A 44 -19.21 -13.00 10.93
N LEU A 45 -18.43 -13.94 11.35
CA LEU A 45 -18.58 -15.37 11.00
C LEU A 45 -19.99 -15.95 11.30
N ASN A 46 -20.95 -15.08 11.68
CA ASN A 46 -22.34 -15.42 11.89
C ASN A 46 -23.15 -15.20 10.59
N PRO A 47 -23.56 -16.28 9.90
CA PRO A 47 -24.32 -16.19 8.64
C PRO A 47 -25.70 -15.54 8.78
N ASN A 48 -26.19 -15.34 9.99
CA ASN A 48 -27.53 -14.80 10.27
C ASN A 48 -27.58 -13.27 10.41
N THR A 49 -26.44 -12.57 10.43
CA THR A 49 -26.43 -11.10 10.46
C THR A 49 -26.38 -10.57 9.02
N PRO A 50 -27.32 -9.70 8.59
CA PRO A 50 -27.30 -9.15 7.23
C PRO A 50 -26.09 -8.23 7.06
N ALA A 51 -25.11 -8.65 6.24
CA ALA A 51 -23.95 -7.85 5.93
C ALA A 51 -24.32 -6.59 5.15
N TYR A 52 -23.58 -5.49 5.40
CA TYR A 52 -23.70 -4.30 4.58
C TYR A 52 -23.38 -4.63 3.11
N LYS A 53 -24.22 -4.13 2.22
CA LYS A 53 -24.08 -4.28 0.77
C LYS A 53 -24.06 -2.91 0.13
N TRP A 54 -23.20 -2.74 -0.86
CA TRP A 54 -23.16 -1.54 -1.69
C TRP A 54 -22.92 -1.91 -3.16
N GLN A 55 -23.13 -0.98 -4.05
CA GLN A 55 -22.80 -1.13 -5.46
C GLN A 55 -21.54 -0.35 -5.79
N ALA A 56 -20.66 -0.92 -6.58
CA ALA A 56 -19.46 -0.24 -7.04
C ALA A 56 -19.85 0.95 -7.93
N LYS A 57 -19.60 2.17 -7.46
CA LYS A 57 -19.80 3.40 -8.24
C LYS A 57 -18.74 3.52 -9.34
N TYR A 58 -17.54 3.05 -9.06
CA TYR A 58 -16.42 3.01 -10.01
C TYR A 58 -15.98 1.57 -10.23
N GLY A 59 -15.69 1.21 -11.48
CA GLY A 59 -15.00 -0.03 -11.79
C GLY A 59 -13.56 0.05 -11.27
N PHE A 60 -13.01 -1.06 -10.79
CA PHE A 60 -11.66 -1.09 -10.25
C PHE A 60 -10.96 -2.41 -10.53
N MET A 61 -9.65 -2.37 -10.46
CA MET A 61 -8.80 -3.54 -10.44
C MET A 61 -8.00 -3.59 -9.15
N GLY A 62 -7.76 -4.79 -8.62
CA GLY A 62 -6.98 -4.94 -7.40
C GLY A 62 -6.37 -6.32 -7.24
N ILE A 63 -5.39 -6.41 -6.34
CA ILE A 63 -4.70 -7.66 -5.99
C ILE A 63 -5.22 -8.13 -4.63
N GLY A 64 -5.66 -9.38 -4.60
CA GLY A 64 -6.12 -10.06 -3.39
C GLY A 64 -5.58 -11.48 -3.29
N ILE A 65 -5.81 -12.11 -2.13
CA ILE A 65 -5.47 -13.51 -1.92
C ILE A 65 -6.58 -14.37 -2.54
N LYS A 66 -6.19 -15.34 -3.37
CA LYS A 66 -7.11 -16.37 -3.85
C LYS A 66 -7.34 -17.40 -2.75
N LEU A 67 -8.56 -17.47 -2.24
CA LEU A 67 -8.96 -18.51 -1.30
C LEU A 67 -9.76 -19.62 -2.00
N PRO A 68 -9.67 -20.88 -1.52
CA PRO A 68 -10.34 -22.03 -2.17
C PRO A 68 -11.86 -21.90 -2.25
N LEU A 69 -12.48 -21.09 -1.41
CA LEU A 69 -13.94 -20.94 -1.30
C LEU A 69 -14.49 -19.68 -1.99
N ASN A 70 -13.69 -18.97 -2.75
CA ASN A 70 -14.04 -17.69 -3.38
C ASN A 70 -14.65 -16.65 -2.42
N LEU A 71 -14.43 -16.80 -1.10
CA LEU A 71 -15.01 -15.95 -0.05
C LEU A 71 -14.46 -14.53 -0.09
N LEU A 72 -13.27 -14.35 -0.68
CA LEU A 72 -12.54 -13.09 -0.73
C LEU A 72 -12.22 -12.63 -2.15
N ASP A 73 -12.87 -13.15 -3.16
CA ASP A 73 -12.56 -12.83 -4.57
C ASP A 73 -12.64 -11.33 -4.88
N THR A 74 -13.54 -10.60 -4.19
CA THR A 74 -13.67 -9.15 -4.31
C THR A 74 -12.92 -8.38 -3.22
N LYS A 75 -12.21 -9.08 -2.32
CA LYS A 75 -11.41 -8.47 -1.24
C LYS A 75 -10.00 -8.27 -1.74
N VAL A 76 -9.59 -7.02 -1.80
CA VAL A 76 -8.29 -6.63 -2.33
C VAL A 76 -7.47 -5.96 -1.24
N SER A 77 -6.18 -6.26 -1.19
CA SER A 77 -5.21 -5.60 -0.32
C SER A 77 -4.55 -4.40 -1.00
N ASP A 78 -4.74 -4.29 -2.31
CA ASP A 78 -4.22 -3.26 -3.18
C ASP A 78 -5.17 -3.07 -4.35
N ALA A 79 -5.56 -1.84 -4.66
CA ALA A 79 -6.45 -1.59 -5.78
C ALA A 79 -6.33 -0.15 -6.31
N MET A 80 -6.76 0.04 -7.56
CA MET A 80 -7.00 1.36 -8.18
C MET A 80 -8.27 1.29 -9.01
N ASN A 81 -9.02 2.37 -9.07
CA ASN A 81 -10.23 2.45 -9.88
C ASN A 81 -10.01 3.21 -11.20
N THR A 82 -11.06 3.24 -12.03
CA THR A 82 -11.07 3.91 -13.34
C THR A 82 -10.87 5.43 -13.28
N GLU A 83 -10.96 6.04 -12.09
CA GLU A 83 -10.67 7.46 -11.87
C GLU A 83 -9.24 7.72 -11.39
N GLY A 84 -8.42 6.66 -11.25
CA GLY A 84 -7.05 6.75 -10.76
C GLY A 84 -6.94 6.94 -9.24
N PHE A 85 -8.00 6.65 -8.49
CA PHE A 85 -7.95 6.60 -7.03
C PHE A 85 -7.50 5.20 -6.58
N SER A 86 -6.51 5.11 -5.69
CA SER A 86 -5.97 3.85 -5.19
C SER A 86 -6.06 3.71 -3.67
N ALA A 87 -6.08 2.46 -3.22
CA ALA A 87 -6.06 2.08 -1.82
C ALA A 87 -5.12 0.89 -1.60
N ALA A 88 -4.31 0.96 -0.55
CA ALA A 88 -3.35 -0.07 -0.17
C ALA A 88 -3.47 -0.38 1.32
N ALA A 89 -3.53 -1.68 1.69
CA ALA A 89 -3.52 -2.15 3.07
C ALA A 89 -2.12 -2.69 3.42
N LEU A 90 -1.52 -2.20 4.50
CA LEU A 90 -0.21 -2.61 4.98
C LEU A 90 -0.32 -3.14 6.41
N TRP A 91 0.61 -4.00 6.81
CA TRP A 91 0.64 -4.59 8.13
C TRP A 91 1.12 -3.59 9.19
N LEU A 92 0.34 -3.41 10.28
CA LEU A 92 0.68 -2.53 11.40
C LEU A 92 0.30 -3.18 12.74
N PRO A 93 1.21 -3.94 13.38
CA PRO A 93 0.92 -4.71 14.59
C PRO A 93 0.22 -3.95 15.73
N PRO A 94 0.52 -2.67 16.01
CA PRO A 94 -0.14 -1.93 17.07
C PRO A 94 -1.54 -1.39 16.70
N SER A 95 -2.09 -1.73 15.53
CA SER A 95 -3.47 -1.33 15.18
C SER A 95 -4.47 -1.91 16.18
N ILE A 96 -5.33 -1.05 16.74
CA ILE A 96 -6.45 -1.43 17.60
C ILE A 96 -7.72 -0.82 17.00
N TYR A 97 -8.57 -1.68 16.43
CA TYR A 97 -9.80 -1.26 15.78
C TYR A 97 -10.90 -0.88 16.78
N PRO A 98 -11.87 -0.05 16.39
CA PRO A 98 -13.08 0.18 17.15
C PRO A 98 -13.83 -1.12 17.44
N LYS A 99 -14.45 -1.23 18.62
CA LYS A 99 -15.22 -2.41 19.00
C LYS A 99 -16.60 -2.36 18.35
N LYS A 100 -17.10 -3.49 17.87
CA LYS A 100 -18.46 -3.58 17.31
C LYS A 100 -19.55 -3.11 18.27
N ALA A 101 -19.36 -3.34 19.58
CA ALA A 101 -20.30 -2.92 20.61
C ALA A 101 -20.46 -1.39 20.71
N ASP A 102 -19.45 -0.63 20.27
CA ASP A 102 -19.43 0.83 20.32
C ASP A 102 -20.01 1.46 19.03
N ALA A 103 -20.44 0.64 18.07
CA ALA A 103 -21.00 1.11 16.82
C ALA A 103 -22.32 1.88 17.07
N PRO A 104 -22.53 3.06 16.45
CA PRO A 104 -23.79 3.76 16.51
C PRO A 104 -24.95 2.86 16.07
N GLN A 105 -26.11 3.04 16.72
CA GLN A 105 -27.31 2.32 16.31
C GLN A 105 -27.60 2.58 14.82
N HIS A 106 -27.88 1.53 14.05
CA HIS A 106 -28.09 1.57 12.60
C HIS A 106 -26.84 1.86 11.74
N ALA A 107 -25.63 1.97 12.30
CA ALA A 107 -24.43 2.08 11.49
C ALA A 107 -24.23 0.81 10.64
N LYS A 108 -23.81 1.02 9.40
CA LYS A 108 -23.38 -0.06 8.51
C LYS A 108 -21.94 -0.43 8.81
N LEU A 109 -21.68 -1.70 9.06
CA LEU A 109 -20.38 -2.18 9.47
C LEU A 109 -19.52 -2.52 8.26
N ILE A 110 -18.30 -1.98 8.22
CA ILE A 110 -17.27 -2.29 7.23
C ILE A 110 -16.08 -2.91 7.95
N SER A 111 -15.74 -4.13 7.56
CA SER A 111 -14.57 -4.82 8.08
C SER A 111 -13.27 -4.15 7.59
N ALA A 112 -12.22 -4.24 8.39
CA ALA A 112 -10.88 -3.82 7.98
C ALA A 112 -10.47 -4.45 6.64
N LEU A 113 -10.86 -5.70 6.36
CA LEU A 113 -10.57 -6.39 5.11
C LEU A 113 -11.35 -5.84 3.90
N ASP A 114 -12.39 -5.05 4.14
CA ASP A 114 -13.21 -4.46 3.09
C ASP A 114 -12.79 -3.04 2.70
N ILE A 115 -12.00 -2.36 3.54
CA ILE A 115 -11.73 -0.92 3.40
C ILE A 115 -11.12 -0.57 2.03
N CYS A 116 -10.15 -1.34 1.52
CA CYS A 116 -9.58 -1.07 0.20
C CYS A 116 -10.64 -1.16 -0.91
N GLY A 117 -11.38 -2.27 -0.96
CA GLY A 117 -12.43 -2.49 -1.98
C GLY A 117 -13.58 -1.49 -1.85
N TRP A 118 -14.00 -1.17 -0.62
CA TRP A 118 -15.00 -0.15 -0.36
C TRP A 118 -14.52 1.23 -0.82
N ALA A 119 -13.31 1.63 -0.49
CA ALA A 119 -12.79 2.94 -0.84
C ALA A 119 -12.67 3.12 -2.36
N VAL A 120 -12.01 2.20 -3.08
CA VAL A 120 -11.84 2.32 -4.53
C VAL A 120 -13.16 2.18 -5.30
N SER A 121 -14.15 1.49 -4.76
CA SER A 121 -15.46 1.36 -5.42
C SER A 121 -16.36 2.59 -5.25
N ASN A 122 -16.09 3.48 -4.27
CA ASN A 122 -16.97 4.60 -3.93
C ASN A 122 -16.36 5.99 -4.15
N TYR A 123 -15.03 6.13 -4.12
CA TYR A 123 -14.35 7.43 -4.16
C TYR A 123 -13.47 7.57 -5.39
N SER A 124 -13.36 8.81 -5.89
CA SER A 124 -12.47 9.19 -6.97
C SER A 124 -11.37 10.17 -6.53
N SER A 125 -11.42 10.64 -5.28
CA SER A 125 -10.42 11.56 -4.75
C SER A 125 -10.15 11.32 -3.26
N VAL A 126 -8.92 11.59 -2.86
CA VAL A 126 -8.47 11.56 -1.46
C VAL A 126 -9.24 12.57 -0.61
N GLU A 127 -9.55 13.75 -1.14
CA GLU A 127 -10.26 14.79 -0.39
C GLU A 127 -11.68 14.35 -0.01
N THR A 128 -12.43 13.73 -0.95
CA THR A 128 -13.78 13.26 -0.64
C THR A 128 -13.75 12.14 0.39
N LEU A 129 -12.82 11.19 0.24
CA LEU A 129 -12.63 10.14 1.24
C LEU A 129 -12.27 10.71 2.61
N LYS A 130 -11.34 11.67 2.68
CA LYS A 130 -10.90 12.31 3.93
C LYS A 130 -12.08 12.93 4.68
N ASN A 131 -12.94 13.64 3.97
CA ASN A 131 -14.13 14.26 4.56
C ASN A 131 -15.09 13.21 5.12
N ASP A 132 -15.31 12.10 4.41
CA ASP A 132 -16.15 11.00 4.87
C ASP A 132 -15.53 10.22 6.03
N LEU A 133 -14.20 10.05 6.07
CA LEU A 133 -13.51 9.46 7.22
C LEU A 133 -13.69 10.29 8.49
N TYR A 134 -13.67 11.64 8.39
CA TYR A 134 -14.02 12.50 9.53
C TYR A 134 -15.50 12.39 9.92
N ALA A 135 -16.40 12.22 8.96
CA ALA A 135 -17.81 11.95 9.26
C ALA A 135 -17.98 10.61 9.99
N ILE A 136 -17.30 9.55 9.54
CA ILE A 136 -17.28 8.23 10.19
C ILE A 136 -16.73 8.33 11.62
N GLN A 137 -15.61 9.03 11.81
CA GLN A 137 -15.01 9.24 13.14
C GLN A 137 -15.98 9.94 14.11
N GLN A 138 -16.85 10.80 13.60
CA GLN A 138 -17.84 11.54 14.37
C GLN A 138 -19.20 10.83 14.47
N GLY A 139 -19.35 9.63 13.93
CA GLY A 139 -20.63 8.90 13.87
C GLY A 139 -21.69 9.57 13.01
N LYS A 140 -21.28 10.38 12.03
CA LYS A 140 -22.16 11.12 11.12
C LYS A 140 -22.38 10.38 9.82
N THR A 141 -23.43 10.79 9.09
CA THR A 141 -23.69 10.31 7.73
C THR A 141 -22.63 10.82 6.76
N THR A 142 -22.10 9.92 5.95
CA THR A 142 -21.13 10.19 4.89
C THR A 142 -21.77 10.79 3.64
N SER A 143 -20.99 11.23 2.68
CA SER A 143 -21.46 11.66 1.35
C SER A 143 -22.18 10.54 0.57
N LEU A 144 -22.01 9.29 0.99
CA LEU A 144 -22.69 8.12 0.44
C LEU A 144 -24.13 7.95 0.99
N GLY A 145 -24.56 8.83 1.90
CA GLY A 145 -25.89 8.76 2.53
C GLY A 145 -26.01 7.71 3.65
N GLU A 146 -24.89 7.15 4.09
CA GLU A 146 -24.85 6.09 5.10
C GLU A 146 -24.03 6.51 6.32
N THR A 147 -24.46 6.09 7.51
CA THR A 147 -23.62 6.11 8.72
C THR A 147 -22.80 4.83 8.75
N LEU A 148 -21.49 4.97 8.65
CA LEU A 148 -20.57 3.84 8.53
C LEU A 148 -19.75 3.68 9.80
N TYR A 149 -19.28 2.44 10.06
CA TYR A 149 -18.44 2.13 11.20
C TYR A 149 -17.43 1.04 10.81
N PHE A 150 -16.15 1.31 11.06
CA PHE A 150 -15.09 0.35 10.80
C PHE A 150 -14.84 -0.52 12.03
N TRP A 151 -14.60 -1.80 11.80
CA TRP A 151 -14.35 -2.79 12.82
C TRP A 151 -13.49 -3.94 12.30
N ASP A 152 -12.97 -4.79 13.19
CA ASP A 152 -12.29 -6.02 12.79
C ASP A 152 -13.17 -7.23 13.12
N PRO A 153 -13.63 -8.01 12.11
CA PRO A 153 -14.45 -9.19 12.33
C PRO A 153 -13.70 -10.30 13.08
N LEU A 154 -12.38 -10.26 13.09
CA LEU A 154 -11.55 -11.26 13.74
C LEU A 154 -11.25 -10.92 15.21
N GLN A 155 -11.65 -9.74 15.71
CA GLN A 155 -11.65 -9.43 17.15
C GLN A 155 -12.66 -10.29 17.95
N PHE A 156 -13.51 -11.06 17.29
CA PHE A 156 -14.64 -11.76 17.89
C PHE A 156 -14.38 -13.19 18.34
N SER A 157 -13.21 -13.59 18.62
CA SER A 157 -13.05 -14.83 19.37
C SER A 157 -13.08 -14.58 20.89
N GLU A 158 -14.15 -14.00 21.42
CA GLU A 158 -14.44 -14.08 22.86
C GLU A 158 -14.61 -15.55 23.34
N HIS A 159 -14.55 -16.51 22.44
CA HIS A 159 -14.74 -17.94 22.71
C HIS A 159 -13.62 -18.86 22.25
N THR A 160 -12.46 -18.35 21.89
CA THR A 160 -11.33 -19.25 21.66
C THR A 160 -10.48 -19.34 22.91
N GLU A 161 -10.39 -20.55 23.47
CA GLU A 161 -9.51 -20.98 24.55
C GLU A 161 -7.99 -20.70 24.30
N LEU A 162 -7.67 -19.95 23.23
CA LEU A 162 -6.35 -19.54 22.83
C LEU A 162 -5.84 -18.26 23.52
N ASN A 163 -6.69 -17.54 24.26
CA ASN A 163 -6.29 -16.32 24.97
C ASN A 163 -6.14 -16.56 26.46
N GLN A 164 -5.04 -17.16 26.88
CA GLN A 164 -4.60 -17.13 28.30
C GLN A 164 -3.93 -15.79 28.70
N SER A 165 -3.80 -14.84 27.80
CA SER A 165 -3.39 -13.47 28.07
C SER A 165 -4.53 -12.53 27.69
N ASN A 166 -4.90 -11.60 28.61
CA ASN A 166 -5.91 -10.55 28.40
C ASN A 166 -5.51 -9.51 27.33
N GLU A 167 -4.62 -9.85 26.41
CA GLU A 167 -4.24 -9.01 25.29
C GLU A 167 -5.14 -9.28 24.08
N VAL A 168 -5.92 -8.28 23.69
CA VAL A 168 -6.65 -8.28 22.43
C VAL A 168 -5.63 -8.29 21.28
N LYS A 169 -5.37 -9.47 20.72
CA LYS A 169 -4.53 -9.59 19.54
C LYS A 169 -5.42 -9.53 18.29
N ASN A 170 -5.30 -8.46 17.53
CA ASN A 170 -5.89 -8.39 16.20
C ASN A 170 -5.22 -9.44 15.30
N LEU A 171 -5.99 -10.32 14.67
CA LEU A 171 -5.45 -11.33 13.76
C LEU A 171 -4.93 -10.72 12.46
N ILE A 172 -5.49 -9.58 12.03
CA ILE A 172 -5.07 -8.85 10.82
C ILE A 172 -4.93 -7.36 11.15
N PRO A 173 -3.85 -6.97 11.85
CA PRO A 173 -3.58 -5.57 12.16
C PRO A 173 -3.05 -4.88 10.90
N ILE A 174 -3.89 -4.08 10.26
CA ILE A 174 -3.55 -3.34 9.04
C ILE A 174 -3.90 -1.87 9.17
N HIS A 175 -3.21 -1.05 8.41
CA HIS A 175 -3.50 0.35 8.15
C HIS A 175 -3.51 0.61 6.65
N PHE A 176 -3.92 1.81 6.24
CA PHE A 176 -4.24 2.07 4.84
C PHE A 176 -3.59 3.34 4.34
N GLN A 177 -3.16 3.30 3.07
CA GLN A 177 -2.78 4.50 2.34
C GLN A 177 -3.61 4.62 1.07
N PHE A 178 -4.01 5.84 0.77
CA PHE A 178 -4.81 6.19 -0.39
C PHE A 178 -4.08 7.25 -1.21
N HIS A 179 -4.17 7.13 -2.53
CA HIS A 179 -3.63 8.12 -3.46
C HIS A 179 -4.65 8.42 -4.56
N ASP A 180 -4.53 9.56 -5.22
CA ASP A 180 -5.33 9.89 -6.40
C ASP A 180 -4.51 10.59 -7.48
N LYS A 181 -5.14 10.83 -8.62
CA LYS A 181 -4.53 11.51 -9.79
C LYS A 181 -4.15 12.98 -9.57
N THR A 182 -4.45 13.57 -8.41
CA THR A 182 -3.92 14.89 -8.04
C THR A 182 -2.55 14.79 -7.40
N GLY A 183 -2.15 13.58 -6.99
CA GLY A 183 -0.95 13.29 -6.22
C GLY A 183 -1.17 13.41 -4.72
N ALA A 184 -2.41 13.58 -4.26
CA ALA A 184 -2.75 13.58 -2.85
C ALA A 184 -2.52 12.20 -2.24
N SER A 185 -2.17 12.18 -0.96
CA SER A 185 -1.91 10.98 -0.18
C SER A 185 -2.53 11.09 1.20
N LEU A 186 -3.21 10.04 1.66
CA LEU A 186 -3.87 9.98 2.96
C LEU A 186 -3.54 8.66 3.65
N VAL A 187 -3.23 8.72 4.95
CA VAL A 187 -3.03 7.53 5.79
C VAL A 187 -4.18 7.41 6.78
N LEU A 188 -4.75 6.22 6.87
CA LEU A 188 -5.72 5.83 7.88
C LEU A 188 -5.14 4.74 8.77
N GLU A 189 -5.00 5.04 10.05
CA GLU A 189 -4.55 4.13 11.10
C GLU A 189 -5.63 3.94 12.17
N PHE A 190 -5.52 2.89 12.96
CA PHE A 190 -6.42 2.62 14.08
C PHE A 190 -5.63 2.58 15.38
N ARG A 191 -5.88 3.55 16.26
CA ARG A 191 -5.16 3.73 17.52
C ARG A 191 -6.15 3.69 18.67
N ASP A 192 -5.93 2.79 19.62
CA ASP A 192 -6.75 2.68 20.84
C ASP A 192 -8.26 2.65 20.56
N GLY A 193 -8.68 1.97 19.49
CA GLY A 193 -10.08 1.87 19.11
C GLY A 193 -10.64 3.08 18.38
N ALA A 194 -9.79 4.00 17.91
CA ALA A 194 -10.21 5.20 17.18
C ALA A 194 -9.50 5.30 15.81
N LEU A 195 -10.14 6.02 14.89
CA LEU A 195 -9.53 6.35 13.60
C LEU A 195 -8.49 7.46 13.78
N SER A 196 -7.32 7.29 13.17
CA SER A 196 -6.29 8.32 13.03
C SER A 196 -6.11 8.61 11.55
N ILE A 197 -6.41 9.84 11.14
CA ILE A 197 -6.44 10.27 9.73
C ILE A 197 -5.33 11.29 9.54
N THR A 198 -4.34 10.97 8.71
CA THR A 198 -3.17 11.81 8.47
C THR A 198 -3.06 12.17 7.00
N ASP A 199 -3.09 13.47 6.67
CA ASP A 199 -2.69 13.94 5.34
C ASP A 199 -1.19 13.70 5.17
N ASN A 200 -0.83 12.92 4.16
CA ASN A 200 0.54 12.49 3.89
C ASN A 200 1.03 12.97 2.50
N SER A 201 0.36 13.96 1.93
CA SER A 201 0.62 14.44 0.56
C SER A 201 2.00 15.08 0.39
N ASP A 202 2.63 15.51 1.48
CA ASP A 202 3.97 16.11 1.51
C ASP A 202 5.09 15.07 1.37
N ILE A 203 4.92 13.87 1.96
CA ILE A 203 5.92 12.79 1.93
C ILE A 203 5.48 11.66 0.99
N GLY A 204 4.21 11.27 1.05
CA GLY A 204 3.64 10.23 0.20
C GLY A 204 4.14 8.80 0.47
N VAL A 205 4.87 8.57 1.56
CA VAL A 205 5.47 7.27 1.90
C VAL A 205 4.80 6.70 3.14
N MET A 206 4.56 5.39 3.15
CA MET A 206 4.11 4.61 4.30
C MET A 206 4.79 3.24 4.31
N THR A 207 5.10 2.73 5.51
CA THR A 207 5.64 1.37 5.70
C THR A 207 4.83 0.59 6.72
N ASN A 208 5.42 0.17 7.84
CA ASN A 208 4.75 -0.60 8.87
C ASN A 208 4.99 0.09 10.24
N ASN A 209 5.04 -0.70 11.32
CA ASN A 209 5.32 -0.21 12.67
C ASN A 209 6.63 0.60 12.76
N PRO A 210 6.64 1.74 13.48
CA PRO A 210 5.55 2.36 14.25
C PRO A 210 4.51 3.11 13.40
N PHE A 211 3.60 3.85 14.04
CA PHE A 211 2.62 4.72 13.39
C PHE A 211 3.29 5.84 12.56
N ILE A 212 2.57 6.39 11.60
CA ILE A 212 3.11 7.33 10.61
C ILE A 212 3.74 8.58 11.23
N ASP A 213 3.17 9.12 12.30
CA ASP A 213 3.70 10.29 13.00
C ASP A 213 5.10 10.05 13.57
N TRP A 214 5.36 8.86 14.10
CA TRP A 214 6.69 8.49 14.56
C TRP A 214 7.71 8.47 13.40
N HIS A 215 7.35 7.88 12.26
CA HIS A 215 8.22 7.86 11.08
C HIS A 215 8.56 9.27 10.62
N ARG A 216 7.59 10.17 10.62
CA ARG A 216 7.77 11.58 10.23
C ARG A 216 8.71 12.29 11.20
N THR A 217 8.50 12.15 12.51
CA THR A 217 9.38 12.72 13.55
C THR A 217 10.79 12.16 13.46
N ASN A 218 10.94 10.86 13.19
CA ASN A 218 12.24 10.21 13.08
C ASN A 218 13.12 10.79 11.95
N LEU A 219 12.55 11.41 10.92
CA LEU A 219 13.32 12.07 9.86
C LEU A 219 14.23 13.19 10.41
N GLU A 220 13.88 13.80 11.54
CA GLU A 220 14.68 14.84 12.20
C GLU A 220 16.11 14.37 12.53
N ASN A 221 16.29 13.07 12.75
CA ASN A 221 17.61 12.49 13.04
C ASN A 221 18.51 12.35 11.80
N TYR A 222 17.96 12.57 10.60
CA TYR A 222 18.63 12.27 9.32
C TYR A 222 18.79 13.48 8.40
N LEU A 223 18.66 14.70 8.94
CA LEU A 223 18.80 15.95 8.17
C LEU A 223 20.18 16.11 7.52
N GLY A 224 21.20 15.41 8.03
CA GLY A 224 22.55 15.41 7.46
C GLY A 224 22.72 14.48 6.25
N ILE A 225 21.76 13.61 5.96
CA ILE A 225 21.81 12.70 4.81
C ILE A 225 21.45 13.47 3.54
N THR A 226 22.33 13.38 2.53
CA THR A 226 22.19 14.11 1.26
C THR A 226 22.72 13.29 0.09
N ASN A 227 22.34 13.63 -1.13
CA ASN A 227 22.92 13.09 -2.36
C ASN A 227 24.12 13.94 -2.86
N VAL A 228 24.49 14.98 -2.13
CA VAL A 228 25.64 15.81 -2.45
C VAL A 228 26.92 15.13 -1.96
N GLU A 229 27.91 15.10 -2.82
CA GLU A 229 29.23 14.52 -2.51
C GLU A 229 29.93 15.29 -1.39
N THR A 230 30.70 14.59 -0.58
CA THR A 230 31.58 15.18 0.42
C THR A 230 32.95 15.51 -0.17
N ASP A 231 33.52 16.66 0.22
CA ASP A 231 34.85 17.04 -0.18
C ASP A 231 35.93 16.31 0.62
N ASN A 232 37.17 16.36 0.10
CA ASN A 232 38.38 16.01 0.85
C ASN A 232 38.47 16.86 2.13
N LYS A 233 38.91 16.28 3.23
CA LYS A 233 39.03 16.98 4.52
C LYS A 233 40.35 16.71 5.17
N THR A 234 40.86 17.69 5.93
CA THR A 234 41.95 17.47 6.87
C THR A 234 41.36 17.17 8.24
N ILE A 235 41.72 16.03 8.81
CA ILE A 235 41.27 15.58 10.14
C ILE A 235 42.51 15.47 11.03
N ILE A 236 42.66 16.34 12.03
CA ILE A 236 43.79 16.36 12.98
C ILE A 236 45.13 16.33 12.22
N GLY A 237 45.25 17.06 11.11
CA GLY A 237 46.46 17.14 10.29
C GLY A 237 46.62 16.05 9.22
N LEU A 238 45.76 15.03 9.21
CA LEU A 238 45.76 14.01 8.16
C LEU A 238 44.85 14.45 6.99
N ASN A 239 45.39 14.51 5.79
CA ASN A 239 44.62 14.74 4.58
C ASN A 239 43.88 13.45 4.21
N VAL A 240 42.54 13.49 4.29
CA VAL A 240 41.64 12.37 3.96
C VAL A 240 40.93 12.69 2.65
N ASN A 241 41.16 11.88 1.66
CA ASN A 241 40.50 11.99 0.36
C ASN A 241 39.20 11.21 0.38
N LYS A 242 38.18 11.72 -0.36
CA LYS A 242 36.93 10.98 -0.57
C LYS A 242 37.21 9.65 -1.28
N ALA A 243 36.51 8.60 -0.86
CA ALA A 243 36.68 7.26 -1.43
C ALA A 243 35.97 7.08 -2.80
N GLY A 244 35.05 7.96 -3.12
CA GLY A 244 34.23 7.89 -4.34
C GLY A 244 32.97 8.76 -4.20
N ASN A 245 32.04 8.64 -5.14
CA ASN A 245 30.77 9.36 -5.10
C ASN A 245 29.78 8.66 -4.14
N GLY A 246 28.83 9.42 -3.56
CA GLY A 246 27.79 8.91 -2.67
C GLY A 246 28.10 9.07 -1.17
N GLY A 247 29.20 9.76 -0.81
CA GLY A 247 29.57 9.98 0.59
C GLY A 247 28.54 10.72 1.42
N GLY A 248 27.71 11.58 0.81
CA GLY A 248 26.63 12.30 1.49
C GLY A 248 25.49 11.40 1.99
N SER A 249 25.35 10.20 1.45
CA SER A 249 24.31 9.24 1.88
C SER A 249 24.80 8.20 2.91
N ILE A 250 26.02 8.36 3.46
CA ILE A 250 26.52 7.53 4.54
C ILE A 250 25.60 7.65 5.76
N GLY A 251 25.15 6.51 6.30
CA GLY A 251 24.17 6.42 7.37
C GLY A 251 22.75 6.08 6.89
N LEU A 252 22.50 6.09 5.58
CA LEU A 252 21.25 5.57 5.03
C LEU A 252 21.27 4.04 5.12
N SER A 253 20.50 3.50 6.07
CA SER A 253 20.45 2.06 6.35
C SER A 253 19.88 1.26 5.18
N SER A 254 20.45 0.08 4.91
CA SER A 254 19.93 -0.92 3.97
C SER A 254 19.07 -1.99 4.62
N SER A 255 18.82 -1.90 5.94
CA SER A 255 18.04 -2.91 6.64
C SER A 255 16.60 -2.99 6.14
N ALA A 256 15.96 -4.14 6.39
CA ALA A 256 14.55 -4.35 6.05
C ALA A 256 13.57 -3.79 7.11
N LEU A 257 14.06 -3.18 8.18
CA LEU A 257 13.20 -2.55 9.19
C LEU A 257 12.27 -1.50 8.58
N PRO A 258 11.02 -1.40 9.04
CA PRO A 258 10.07 -0.41 8.53
C PRO A 258 10.60 1.04 8.57
N ALA A 259 11.25 1.44 9.67
CA ALA A 259 11.84 2.76 9.82
C ALA A 259 12.91 3.06 8.76
N ASP A 260 13.77 2.07 8.48
CA ASP A 260 14.85 2.21 7.51
C ASP A 260 14.32 2.21 6.06
N ARG A 261 13.30 1.40 5.77
CA ARG A 261 12.63 1.43 4.47
C ARG A 261 11.88 2.75 4.25
N PHE A 262 11.22 3.29 5.29
CA PHE A 262 10.58 4.60 5.23
C PHE A 262 11.59 5.70 4.93
N LEU A 263 12.66 5.77 5.71
CA LEU A 263 13.75 6.74 5.52
C LEU A 263 14.35 6.63 4.11
N ARG A 264 14.75 5.42 3.72
CA ARG A 264 15.39 5.18 2.41
C ARG A 264 14.48 5.57 1.25
N THR A 265 13.19 5.22 1.31
CA THR A 265 12.21 5.59 0.30
C THR A 265 12.05 7.10 0.23
N THR A 266 11.84 7.76 1.38
CA THR A 266 11.68 9.23 1.45
C THR A 266 12.90 9.96 0.88
N MET A 267 14.12 9.56 1.27
CA MET A 267 15.34 10.18 0.77
C MET A 267 15.55 9.92 -0.73
N THR A 268 15.27 8.70 -1.21
CA THR A 268 15.38 8.38 -2.64
C THR A 268 14.40 9.21 -3.47
N LEU A 269 13.16 9.37 -3.01
CA LEU A 269 12.17 10.23 -3.67
C LEU A 269 12.61 11.69 -3.68
N ASN A 270 13.15 12.19 -2.57
CA ASN A 270 13.67 13.54 -2.49
C ASN A 270 14.83 13.77 -3.50
N TYR A 271 15.75 12.82 -3.60
CA TYR A 271 16.85 12.90 -4.57
C TYR A 271 16.35 12.85 -6.02
N SER A 272 15.31 12.08 -6.27
CA SER A 272 14.68 11.92 -7.59
C SER A 272 14.07 13.20 -8.12
N MET A 273 13.68 14.14 -7.26
CA MET A 273 13.00 15.39 -7.65
C MET A 273 13.84 16.21 -8.62
N LEU A 274 15.18 16.22 -8.44
CA LEU A 274 16.08 16.98 -9.31
C LEU A 274 16.01 16.47 -10.76
N TRP A 275 16.00 15.16 -10.95
CA TRP A 275 15.91 14.55 -12.27
C TRP A 275 14.49 14.63 -12.84
N LEU A 276 13.45 14.32 -12.03
CA LEU A 276 12.06 14.35 -12.48
C LEU A 276 11.55 15.74 -12.87
N ASN A 277 12.18 16.80 -12.35
CA ASN A 277 11.84 18.20 -12.66
C ASN A 277 12.76 18.84 -13.71
N GLN A 278 13.61 18.07 -14.41
CA GLN A 278 14.44 18.60 -15.49
C GLN A 278 13.62 19.20 -16.63
N ASN A 279 14.24 20.05 -17.42
CA ASN A 279 13.66 20.62 -18.63
C ASN A 279 14.57 20.27 -19.84
N PRO A 280 14.11 19.46 -20.82
CA PRO A 280 12.78 18.85 -20.88
C PRO A 280 12.60 17.76 -19.78
N LYS A 281 11.36 17.58 -19.36
CA LYS A 281 11.01 16.52 -18.40
C LYS A 281 11.26 15.14 -19.00
N PRO A 282 11.64 14.14 -18.16
CA PRO A 282 11.66 12.75 -18.58
C PRO A 282 10.30 12.29 -19.12
N SER A 283 10.28 11.30 -20.01
CA SER A 283 9.02 10.70 -20.47
C SER A 283 8.30 9.99 -19.33
N ASN A 284 6.99 9.79 -19.45
CA ASN A 284 6.22 9.01 -18.47
C ASN A 284 6.79 7.59 -18.28
N ASN A 285 7.19 6.92 -19.36
CA ASN A 285 7.84 5.62 -19.29
C ASN A 285 9.16 5.67 -18.51
N ALA A 286 9.94 6.73 -18.63
CA ALA A 286 11.17 6.90 -17.85
C ALA A 286 10.86 7.09 -16.36
N ALA A 287 9.79 7.84 -16.02
CA ALA A 287 9.34 8.00 -14.64
C ALA A 287 8.79 6.68 -14.05
N ILE A 288 8.08 5.87 -14.84
CA ILE A 288 7.63 4.52 -14.45
C ILE A 288 8.84 3.62 -14.17
N ALA A 289 9.81 3.57 -15.09
CA ALA A 289 11.03 2.77 -14.90
C ALA A 289 11.82 3.24 -13.67
N HIS A 290 11.87 4.56 -13.41
CA HIS A 290 12.47 5.10 -12.20
C HIS A 290 11.74 4.65 -10.94
N THR A 291 10.40 4.65 -10.93
CA THR A 291 9.59 4.15 -9.80
C THR A 291 9.86 2.67 -9.55
N MET A 292 10.02 1.84 -10.59
CA MET A 292 10.45 0.44 -10.47
C MET A 292 11.82 0.33 -9.80
N ASN A 293 12.76 1.23 -10.12
CA ASN A 293 14.09 1.24 -9.50
C ASN A 293 14.02 1.66 -8.02
N VAL A 294 13.14 2.60 -7.64
CA VAL A 294 12.89 2.94 -6.23
C VAL A 294 12.41 1.71 -5.46
N ILE A 295 11.48 0.95 -6.03
CA ILE A 295 10.97 -0.30 -5.43
C ILE A 295 12.11 -1.30 -5.20
N LYS A 296 13.05 -1.44 -6.14
CA LYS A 296 14.21 -2.35 -5.96
C LYS A 296 15.09 -1.96 -4.77
N GLY A 297 15.15 -0.69 -4.42
CA GLY A 297 15.86 -0.20 -3.23
C GLY A 297 15.23 -0.62 -1.89
N ILE A 298 13.99 -1.08 -1.90
CA ILE A 298 13.22 -1.48 -0.70
C ILE A 298 12.77 -2.95 -0.73
N TYR A 299 13.16 -3.67 -1.75
CA TYR A 299 12.88 -5.09 -1.91
C TYR A 299 13.52 -5.91 -0.79
N VAL A 300 12.76 -6.82 -0.21
CA VAL A 300 13.21 -7.75 0.82
C VAL A 300 13.43 -9.11 0.19
N THR A 301 14.69 -9.55 0.11
CA THR A 301 15.03 -10.85 -0.46
C THR A 301 14.63 -11.97 0.48
N ARG A 302 14.45 -13.19 -0.05
CA ARG A 302 14.19 -14.37 0.79
C ARG A 302 15.30 -14.54 1.82
N GLU A 303 14.92 -14.87 3.05
CA GLU A 303 15.83 -15.11 4.18
C GLU A 303 16.63 -13.88 4.65
N GLN A 304 16.39 -12.69 4.10
CA GLN A 304 16.95 -11.43 4.63
C GLN A 304 16.40 -11.12 6.03
N CYS A 305 15.19 -11.57 6.33
CA CYS A 305 14.52 -11.44 7.63
C CYS A 305 14.10 -12.82 8.10
N ILE A 306 14.68 -13.31 9.19
CA ILE A 306 14.35 -14.60 9.79
C ILE A 306 13.77 -14.35 11.18
N ASP A 307 12.65 -14.99 11.49
CA ASP A 307 12.03 -14.96 12.80
C ASP A 307 12.84 -15.81 13.80
N GLN A 308 13.04 -15.29 15.02
CA GLN A 308 13.72 -16.02 16.11
C GLN A 308 12.98 -17.26 16.61
N SER A 309 11.72 -17.46 16.24
CA SER A 309 10.94 -18.65 16.60
C SER A 309 11.47 -19.97 15.98
N GLY A 310 12.58 -19.90 15.23
CA GLY A 310 13.17 -21.06 14.55
C GLY A 310 12.41 -21.47 13.29
N ASN A 311 11.40 -20.71 12.88
CA ASN A 311 10.75 -20.89 11.60
C ASN A 311 11.63 -20.23 10.51
N PRO A 312 12.17 -20.98 9.53
CA PRO A 312 13.06 -20.45 8.50
C PRO A 312 12.37 -19.50 7.52
N LYS A 313 11.06 -19.26 7.69
CA LYS A 313 10.28 -18.42 6.79
C LYS A 313 10.21 -16.99 7.35
N GLY A 314 11.18 -16.16 7.00
CA GLY A 314 11.09 -14.72 7.20
C GLY A 314 10.24 -14.03 6.14
N ASP A 315 9.85 -12.78 6.41
CA ASP A 315 9.18 -11.94 5.41
C ASP A 315 10.07 -11.72 4.19
N TYR A 316 9.48 -11.80 3.01
CA TYR A 316 10.12 -11.49 1.73
C TYR A 316 9.12 -10.84 0.79
N THR A 317 9.60 -10.05 -0.16
CA THR A 317 8.73 -9.42 -1.16
C THR A 317 8.11 -10.47 -2.07
N GLN A 318 6.78 -10.63 -1.99
CA GLN A 318 6.04 -11.59 -2.80
C GLN A 318 5.66 -11.03 -4.17
N TRP A 319 5.28 -9.75 -4.19
CA TRP A 319 5.06 -9.01 -5.43
C TRP A 319 5.32 -7.51 -5.23
N GLU A 320 5.54 -6.87 -6.36
CA GLU A 320 5.71 -5.44 -6.52
C GLU A 320 4.68 -4.91 -7.51
N ILE A 321 4.20 -3.70 -7.29
CA ILE A 321 3.32 -3.01 -8.22
C ILE A 321 3.75 -1.55 -8.40
N VAL A 322 3.73 -1.08 -9.64
CA VAL A 322 3.73 0.34 -9.99
C VAL A 322 2.39 0.68 -10.62
N ARG A 323 1.78 1.79 -10.21
CA ARG A 323 0.49 2.25 -10.70
C ARG A 323 0.66 3.59 -11.40
N ASP A 324 0.24 3.66 -12.65
CA ASP A 324 0.07 4.91 -13.38
C ASP A 324 -1.39 5.36 -13.21
N HIS A 325 -1.60 6.35 -12.35
CA HIS A 325 -2.93 6.83 -11.96
C HIS A 325 -3.62 7.62 -13.09
N GLU A 326 -2.86 8.25 -13.99
CA GLU A 326 -3.42 9.01 -15.11
C GLU A 326 -3.86 8.10 -16.25
N ASN A 327 -3.06 7.06 -16.54
CA ASN A 327 -3.32 6.17 -17.66
C ASN A 327 -4.04 4.88 -17.28
N GLN A 328 -4.32 4.65 -15.99
CA GLN A 328 -4.93 3.44 -15.42
C GLN A 328 -4.18 2.17 -15.87
N VAL A 329 -2.90 2.12 -15.57
CA VAL A 329 -2.04 0.98 -15.88
C VAL A 329 -1.39 0.46 -14.60
N PHE A 330 -1.38 -0.85 -14.44
CA PHE A 330 -0.55 -1.54 -13.48
C PHE A 330 0.68 -2.14 -14.15
N TYR A 331 1.80 -2.10 -13.44
CA TYR A 331 3.00 -2.87 -13.73
C TYR A 331 3.26 -3.75 -12.52
N ILE A 332 3.17 -5.08 -12.70
CA ILE A 332 3.21 -6.05 -11.61
C ILE A 332 4.39 -6.99 -11.82
N ALA A 333 5.16 -7.27 -10.77
CA ALA A 333 6.16 -8.31 -10.74
C ALA A 333 6.00 -9.17 -9.49
N THR A 334 6.37 -10.45 -9.56
CA THR A 334 6.43 -11.35 -8.41
C THR A 334 7.88 -11.67 -8.06
N THR A 335 8.11 -12.27 -6.88
CA THR A 335 9.44 -12.70 -6.46
C THR A 335 10.11 -13.67 -7.43
N ALA A 336 9.35 -14.38 -8.25
CA ALA A 336 9.84 -15.36 -9.23
C ALA A 336 9.79 -14.82 -10.67
N SER A 337 9.24 -13.64 -10.92
CA SER A 337 9.19 -13.07 -12.25
C SER A 337 10.52 -12.38 -12.60
N LEU A 338 10.91 -12.49 -13.88
CA LEU A 338 12.12 -11.85 -14.39
C LEU A 338 11.88 -10.40 -14.85
N GLY A 339 10.63 -9.90 -14.76
CA GLY A 339 10.25 -8.56 -15.17
C GLY A 339 8.83 -8.22 -14.74
N PHE A 340 8.34 -7.06 -15.15
CA PHE A 340 6.99 -6.57 -14.88
C PHE A 340 6.03 -6.94 -16.02
N TRP A 341 4.81 -7.37 -15.67
CA TRP A 341 3.68 -7.38 -16.59
C TRP A 341 3.04 -6.00 -16.62
N GLN A 342 2.76 -5.51 -17.80
CA GLN A 342 1.87 -4.38 -17.97
C GLN A 342 0.42 -4.86 -18.04
N VAL A 343 -0.45 -4.24 -17.27
CA VAL A 343 -1.88 -4.55 -17.18
C VAL A 343 -2.64 -3.25 -17.41
N ASN A 344 -3.21 -3.08 -18.59
CA ASN A 344 -4.02 -1.91 -18.92
C ASN A 344 -5.46 -2.15 -18.46
N PHE A 345 -6.10 -1.20 -17.82
CA PHE A 345 -7.51 -1.31 -17.41
C PHE A 345 -8.44 -1.44 -18.63
N SER A 346 -8.07 -0.84 -19.76
CA SER A 346 -8.81 -0.95 -21.03
C SER A 346 -8.91 -2.38 -21.58
N ASP A 347 -8.03 -3.30 -21.14
CA ASP A 347 -8.05 -4.69 -21.58
C ASP A 347 -9.08 -5.53 -20.79
N TYR A 348 -9.73 -4.93 -19.79
CA TYR A 348 -10.72 -5.58 -18.93
C TYR A 348 -12.09 -4.91 -19.04
N GLN A 349 -13.12 -5.71 -18.80
CA GLN A 349 -14.51 -5.23 -18.86
C GLN A 349 -14.90 -4.61 -17.49
N LEU A 350 -14.69 -3.30 -17.35
CA LEU A 350 -15.00 -2.57 -16.12
C LEU A 350 -16.31 -1.75 -16.18
N GLN A 351 -16.99 -1.75 -17.33
CA GLN A 351 -18.27 -1.05 -17.53
C GLN A 351 -19.43 -1.75 -16.83
N GLU A 352 -20.52 -1.04 -16.68
CA GLU A 352 -21.78 -1.59 -16.14
C GLU A 352 -22.25 -2.82 -16.93
N ASN A 353 -22.89 -3.77 -16.25
CA ASN A 353 -23.36 -5.05 -16.78
C ASN A 353 -22.29 -6.08 -17.18
N ALA A 354 -21.02 -5.75 -17.04
CA ALA A 354 -19.95 -6.76 -17.16
C ALA A 354 -19.92 -7.66 -15.92
N LYS A 355 -19.24 -8.79 -16.03
CA LYS A 355 -19.01 -9.70 -14.90
C LYS A 355 -17.62 -9.51 -14.33
N PRO A 356 -17.43 -9.65 -13.01
CA PRO A 356 -16.09 -9.68 -12.42
C PRO A 356 -15.18 -10.72 -13.10
N GLN A 357 -13.94 -10.33 -13.34
CA GLN A 357 -12.91 -11.16 -13.95
C GLN A 357 -11.78 -11.37 -12.95
N PHE A 358 -11.22 -12.58 -12.91
CA PHE A 358 -10.15 -12.95 -11.99
C PHE A 358 -9.03 -13.63 -12.73
N VAL A 359 -7.79 -13.18 -12.50
CA VAL A 359 -6.58 -13.73 -13.12
C VAL A 359 -5.58 -14.10 -12.03
N VAL A 360 -5.19 -15.37 -11.96
CA VAL A 360 -4.12 -15.78 -11.04
C VAL A 360 -2.80 -15.17 -11.49
N ILE A 361 -2.12 -14.48 -10.59
CA ILE A 361 -0.80 -13.93 -10.84
C ILE A 361 0.19 -15.12 -10.74
N SER A 362 0.75 -15.50 -11.86
CA SER A 362 1.68 -16.63 -11.96
C SER A 362 3.12 -16.13 -12.10
N ASP A 363 4.09 -17.00 -11.79
CA ASP A 363 5.52 -16.68 -11.88
C ASP A 363 6.11 -16.85 -13.30
N ALA A 364 5.29 -17.26 -14.26
CA ALA A 364 5.75 -17.64 -15.61
C ALA A 364 5.85 -16.45 -16.57
N ILE A 365 6.73 -15.48 -16.30
CA ILE A 365 7.07 -14.45 -17.31
C ILE A 365 8.13 -14.98 -18.27
N LYS A 366 7.83 -14.97 -19.57
CA LYS A 366 8.82 -15.16 -20.62
C LYS A 366 9.56 -13.84 -20.84
N MET A 367 10.86 -13.85 -20.59
CA MET A 367 11.71 -12.70 -20.93
C MET A 367 11.85 -12.58 -22.45
N PRO A 368 11.79 -11.34 -23.01
CA PRO A 368 12.20 -11.13 -24.39
C PRO A 368 13.70 -11.47 -24.54
N VAL A 369 14.03 -12.25 -25.55
CA VAL A 369 15.40 -12.57 -25.90
C VAL A 369 15.91 -11.51 -26.87
N LEU A 370 17.04 -10.86 -26.53
CA LEU A 370 17.74 -10.00 -27.46
C LEU A 370 18.39 -10.87 -28.52
N THR A 371 17.88 -10.79 -29.74
CA THR A 371 18.52 -11.43 -30.90
C THR A 371 19.34 -10.37 -31.66
N ALA A 372 20.54 -10.77 -32.11
CA ALA A 372 21.29 -9.92 -33.03
C ALA A 372 20.42 -9.67 -34.28
N SER A 373 20.25 -8.40 -34.67
CA SER A 373 19.71 -8.08 -35.98
C SER A 373 20.65 -8.62 -37.05
N ALA A 374 20.11 -9.41 -37.96
CA ALA A 374 20.87 -9.89 -39.14
C ALA A 374 21.31 -8.73 -40.02
#